data_7719107aad0ebb256b0875e8ab6321c5
#
_entry.id   7719107aad0ebb256b0875e8ab6321c5
#
_cell.length_a   1.000
_cell.length_b   1.000
_cell.length_c   1.000
_cell.angle_alpha   90.00
_cell.angle_beta   90.00
_cell.angle_gamma   90.00
#
_symmetry.space_group_name_H-M   'P 1'
#
loop_
_entity.id
_entity.type
_entity.pdbx_description
1 polymer ?
#
loop_
_entity_poly.entity_id
_entity_poly.type
_entity_poly.pdbx_seq_one_letter_code
_entity_poly.pdbx_strand_id
1 'polypeptide(L)'
;MHDAPVTVSVVIPVYRGAETLESVVGDLDALRREWERDPAAIASLAEVVLVHDCGGDESPEVIRRLAERHDWVVPVWLSRNYGQHAATLAGMSSTRGDWIVTMDEDGQHRPADVPRLLATAARERAALVYGRAPGGAPHARWRNATSGAVKWIASRILLPRELSYFSSFRLVEGELGRSVGAYAGNGSYLDVALSWVVDASATCEVTPGRELRTRSGYSWRSLLGHFVRLVLSAGTRPLRIVSAIGLGSAIAAVAAISYVVYQRVAHGVPAAGWTSLLAVTLLVGGITMLSLGIVAEFLGIVVRTSIGRPLYLVRSDPRDGALARLVGRATRRPDAGR
;
A
#
# COMPACT_ATOMS: atom_id res chain seq x y z
N MET A 1 -2.74 -40.58 0.69
CA MET A 1 -1.63 -39.70 0.30
C MET A 1 -1.55 -38.67 1.41
N HIS A 2 -0.52 -38.66 2.25
CA HIS A 2 -0.26 -37.53 3.13
C HIS A 2 0.24 -36.43 2.21
N ASP A 3 -0.61 -35.42 1.96
CA ASP A 3 -0.16 -34.23 1.26
C ASP A 3 0.92 -33.57 2.13
N ALA A 4 2.04 -33.23 1.51
CA ALA A 4 3.10 -32.50 2.20
C ALA A 4 2.52 -31.18 2.79
N PRO A 5 2.99 -30.73 3.95
CA PRO A 5 2.53 -29.47 4.52
C PRO A 5 2.74 -28.34 3.53
N VAL A 6 1.78 -27.40 3.44
CA VAL A 6 1.92 -26.24 2.58
C VAL A 6 3.05 -25.35 3.12
N THR A 7 3.81 -24.75 2.23
CA THR A 7 4.93 -23.88 2.58
C THR A 7 4.50 -22.44 2.69
N VAL A 8 4.96 -21.73 3.73
CA VAL A 8 4.67 -20.33 3.99
C VAL A 8 5.93 -19.50 3.91
N SER A 9 5.92 -18.48 3.07
CA SER A 9 6.91 -17.39 3.06
C SER A 9 6.35 -16.19 3.81
N VAL A 10 7.16 -15.56 4.67
CA VAL A 10 6.77 -14.31 5.34
C VAL A 10 7.56 -13.16 4.75
N VAL A 11 6.88 -12.06 4.38
CA VAL A 11 7.48 -10.85 3.82
C VAL A 11 7.36 -9.70 4.79
N ILE A 12 8.48 -9.10 5.15
CA ILE A 12 8.55 -7.96 6.06
C ILE A 12 9.31 -6.82 5.38
N PRO A 13 8.61 -5.75 4.95
CA PRO A 13 9.25 -4.52 4.50
C PRO A 13 9.90 -3.82 5.69
N VAL A 14 11.18 -3.44 5.55
CA VAL A 14 12.01 -2.86 6.61
C VAL A 14 12.48 -1.49 6.19
N TYR A 15 12.08 -0.47 6.94
CA TYR A 15 12.55 0.90 6.75
C TYR A 15 13.38 1.41 7.93
N ARG A 16 12.93 1.17 9.16
CA ARG A 16 13.59 1.51 10.43
C ARG A 16 13.26 0.48 11.50
N GLY A 17 13.67 -0.75 11.28
CA GLY A 17 13.35 -1.90 12.12
C GLY A 17 14.48 -2.35 13.05
N ALA A 18 15.56 -1.57 13.20
CA ALA A 18 16.73 -1.98 13.96
C ALA A 18 16.42 -2.47 15.39
N GLU A 19 15.43 -1.84 16.05
CA GLU A 19 15.04 -2.15 17.43
C GLU A 19 14.03 -3.30 17.54
N THR A 20 13.33 -3.66 16.44
CA THR A 20 12.17 -4.55 16.50
C THR A 20 12.38 -5.87 15.77
N LEU A 21 13.21 -5.91 14.74
CA LEU A 21 13.39 -7.06 13.86
C LEU A 21 13.85 -8.33 14.60
N GLU A 22 14.76 -8.22 15.58
CA GLU A 22 15.20 -9.40 16.33
C GLU A 22 14.05 -10.06 17.09
N SER A 23 13.14 -9.25 17.67
CA SER A 23 11.95 -9.76 18.35
C SER A 23 10.97 -10.41 17.37
N VAL A 24 10.70 -9.74 16.24
CA VAL A 24 9.74 -10.23 15.22
C VAL A 24 10.24 -11.55 14.61
N VAL A 25 11.53 -11.64 14.27
CA VAL A 25 12.14 -12.86 13.73
C VAL A 25 12.20 -13.96 14.81
N GLY A 26 12.41 -13.60 16.07
CA GLY A 26 12.34 -14.54 17.20
C GLY A 26 10.95 -15.16 17.36
N ASP A 27 9.88 -14.37 17.22
CA ASP A 27 8.50 -14.87 17.27
C ASP A 27 8.19 -15.79 16.06
N LEU A 28 8.75 -15.50 14.88
CA LEU A 28 8.65 -16.35 13.68
C LEU A 28 9.44 -17.66 13.84
N ASP A 29 10.61 -17.64 14.49
CA ASP A 29 11.36 -18.85 14.82
C ASP A 29 10.59 -19.73 15.81
N ALA A 30 9.90 -19.12 16.77
CA ALA A 30 9.03 -19.86 17.69
C ALA A 30 7.91 -20.59 16.95
N LEU A 31 7.21 -19.91 16.03
CA LEU A 31 6.18 -20.51 15.17
C LEU A 31 6.77 -21.64 14.29
N ARG A 32 7.93 -21.39 13.67
CA ARG A 32 8.63 -22.39 12.86
C ARG A 32 8.90 -23.66 13.65
N ARG A 33 9.48 -23.53 14.85
CA ARG A 33 9.78 -24.67 15.72
C ARG A 33 8.51 -25.37 16.23
N GLU A 34 7.42 -24.65 16.43
CA GLU A 34 6.12 -25.24 16.79
C GLU A 34 5.64 -26.16 15.66
N TRP A 35 5.65 -25.69 14.42
CA TRP A 35 5.23 -26.47 13.25
C TRP A 35 6.17 -27.67 12.98
N GLU A 36 7.47 -27.51 13.17
CA GLU A 36 8.44 -28.61 13.00
C GLU A 36 8.27 -29.73 14.04
N ARG A 37 7.75 -29.40 15.22
CA ARG A 37 7.50 -30.39 16.30
C ARG A 37 6.17 -31.10 16.17
N ASP A 38 5.23 -30.53 15.42
CA ASP A 38 3.89 -31.09 15.25
C ASP A 38 3.84 -31.92 13.96
N PRO A 39 3.80 -33.28 14.06
CA PRO A 39 3.68 -34.13 12.87
C PRO A 39 2.37 -33.92 12.09
N ALA A 40 1.36 -33.32 12.72
CA ALA A 40 0.07 -32.99 12.11
C ALA A 40 0.01 -31.55 11.57
N ALA A 41 1.14 -30.82 11.60
CA ALA A 41 1.18 -29.46 11.08
C ALA A 41 0.78 -29.43 9.60
N ILE A 42 -0.21 -28.61 9.29
CA ILE A 42 -0.70 -28.43 7.92
C ILE A 42 0.20 -27.52 7.08
N ALA A 43 1.11 -26.79 7.73
CA ALA A 43 1.99 -25.81 7.12
C ALA A 43 3.41 -25.87 7.70
N SER A 44 4.37 -25.35 6.93
CA SER A 44 5.76 -25.14 7.36
C SER A 44 6.23 -23.74 6.98
N LEU A 45 7.04 -23.10 7.83
CA LEU A 45 7.66 -21.82 7.51
C LEU A 45 8.91 -22.06 6.66
N ALA A 46 8.82 -21.76 5.37
CA ALA A 46 9.90 -21.99 4.41
C ALA A 46 10.97 -20.90 4.48
N GLU A 47 10.55 -19.64 4.56
CA GLU A 47 11.46 -18.48 4.56
C GLU A 47 10.82 -17.24 5.15
N VAL A 48 11.67 -16.32 5.61
CA VAL A 48 11.30 -14.94 5.98
C VAL A 48 12.12 -13.98 5.12
N VAL A 49 11.44 -13.24 4.25
CA VAL A 49 12.05 -12.27 3.34
C VAL A 49 12.04 -10.90 4.00
N LEU A 50 13.21 -10.41 4.39
CA LEU A 50 13.41 -9.10 4.97
C LEU A 50 13.80 -8.11 3.88
N VAL A 51 12.91 -7.17 3.53
CA VAL A 51 13.11 -6.24 2.42
C VAL A 51 13.56 -4.88 2.94
N HIS A 52 14.84 -4.57 2.82
CA HIS A 52 15.39 -3.28 3.23
C HIS A 52 15.07 -2.17 2.24
N ASP A 53 14.23 -1.21 2.66
CA ASP A 53 13.79 -0.05 1.85
C ASP A 53 14.62 1.23 2.14
N CYS A 54 15.94 1.07 2.29
CA CYS A 54 16.89 2.16 2.48
C CYS A 54 16.52 3.12 3.62
N GLY A 55 16.17 2.60 4.79
CA GLY A 55 16.04 3.34 6.04
C GLY A 55 17.40 3.89 6.49
N GLY A 56 17.37 4.97 7.30
CA GLY A 56 18.59 5.62 7.78
C GLY A 56 19.02 5.16 9.18
N ASP A 57 18.73 3.93 9.57
CA ASP A 57 19.09 3.32 10.86
C ASP A 57 20.00 2.11 10.66
N GLU A 58 20.25 1.34 11.73
CA GLU A 58 21.09 0.14 11.71
C GLU A 58 20.37 -1.14 11.25
N SER A 59 19.17 -1.03 10.66
CA SER A 59 18.43 -2.19 10.12
C SER A 59 19.26 -3.06 9.18
N PRO A 60 20.13 -2.53 8.28
CA PRO A 60 20.96 -3.35 7.41
C PRO A 60 21.86 -4.31 8.17
N GLU A 61 22.45 -3.86 9.29
CA GLU A 61 23.32 -4.66 10.15
C GLU A 61 22.55 -5.77 10.85
N VAL A 62 21.33 -5.45 11.32
CA VAL A 62 20.44 -6.43 11.97
C VAL A 62 20.02 -7.50 10.97
N ILE A 63 19.60 -7.11 9.76
CA ILE A 63 19.19 -8.03 8.70
C ILE A 63 20.31 -9.02 8.37
N ARG A 64 21.56 -8.55 8.24
CA ARG A 64 22.71 -9.41 7.95
C ARG A 64 22.97 -10.42 9.07
N ARG A 65 23.01 -9.94 10.33
CA ARG A 65 23.17 -10.83 11.48
C ARG A 65 22.08 -11.89 11.56
N LEU A 66 20.84 -11.54 11.24
CA LEU A 66 19.74 -12.50 11.21
C LEU A 66 19.88 -13.50 10.07
N ALA A 67 20.29 -13.07 8.87
CA ALA A 67 20.55 -13.96 7.74
C ALA A 67 21.77 -14.88 7.95
N GLU A 68 22.79 -14.42 8.66
CA GLU A 68 23.95 -15.24 9.06
C GLU A 68 23.58 -16.30 10.13
N ARG A 69 22.62 -15.98 11.01
CA ARG A 69 22.17 -16.86 12.09
C ARG A 69 21.13 -17.88 11.64
N HIS A 70 20.32 -17.52 10.65
CA HIS A 70 19.16 -18.29 10.22
C HIS A 70 19.16 -18.43 8.69
N ASP A 71 19.33 -19.65 8.19
CA ASP A 71 19.36 -20.00 6.77
C ASP A 71 18.00 -19.77 6.05
N TRP A 72 16.91 -19.70 6.81
CA TRP A 72 15.57 -19.39 6.34
C TRP A 72 15.28 -17.87 6.30
N VAL A 73 16.19 -17.01 6.72
CA VAL A 73 16.07 -15.54 6.58
C VAL A 73 16.74 -15.10 5.28
N VAL A 74 15.95 -14.53 4.39
CA VAL A 74 16.37 -14.08 3.06
C VAL A 74 16.37 -12.55 2.99
N PRO A 75 17.54 -11.90 2.91
CA PRO A 75 17.60 -10.44 2.76
C PRO A 75 17.35 -10.03 1.32
N VAL A 76 16.54 -9.00 1.14
CA VAL A 76 16.30 -8.31 -0.15
C VAL A 76 16.63 -6.83 0.00
N TRP A 77 17.51 -6.31 -0.85
CA TRP A 77 18.01 -4.95 -0.78
C TRP A 77 17.43 -4.11 -1.91
N LEU A 78 16.71 -3.04 -1.58
CA LEU A 78 16.26 -2.09 -2.58
C LEU A 78 17.35 -1.05 -2.85
N SER A 79 17.36 -0.50 -4.08
CA SER A 79 18.40 0.46 -4.49
C SER A 79 18.26 1.83 -3.85
N ARG A 80 17.07 2.19 -3.37
CA ARG A 80 16.69 3.40 -2.65
C ARG A 80 15.37 3.18 -1.92
N ASN A 81 14.89 4.17 -1.18
CA ASN A 81 13.55 4.15 -0.61
C ASN A 81 12.49 4.26 -1.73
N TYR A 82 11.63 3.24 -1.81
CA TYR A 82 10.48 3.15 -2.71
C TYR A 82 9.14 3.20 -1.97
N GLY A 83 9.16 3.03 -0.63
CA GLY A 83 8.00 2.97 0.24
C GLY A 83 7.47 1.55 0.47
N GLN A 84 6.71 1.39 1.55
CA GLN A 84 6.25 0.10 2.08
C GLN A 84 5.61 -0.81 1.01
N HIS A 85 4.70 -0.27 0.17
CA HIS A 85 4.01 -1.08 -0.85
C HIS A 85 4.96 -1.66 -1.89
N ALA A 86 5.93 -0.86 -2.37
CA ALA A 86 6.91 -1.33 -3.34
C ALA A 86 7.87 -2.35 -2.70
N ALA A 87 8.27 -2.13 -1.45
CA ALA A 87 9.09 -3.08 -0.71
C ALA A 87 8.35 -4.40 -0.48
N THR A 88 7.05 -4.35 -0.11
CA THR A 88 6.23 -5.57 0.03
C THR A 88 6.14 -6.34 -1.30
N LEU A 89 5.90 -5.65 -2.43
CA LEU A 89 5.85 -6.28 -3.76
C LEU A 89 7.18 -6.92 -4.14
N ALA A 90 8.31 -6.24 -3.87
CA ALA A 90 9.64 -6.78 -4.09
C ALA A 90 9.88 -8.06 -3.28
N GLY A 91 9.45 -8.06 -2.01
CA GLY A 91 9.49 -9.24 -1.17
C GLY A 91 8.64 -10.37 -1.70
N MET A 92 7.37 -10.09 -2.05
CA MET A 92 6.45 -11.11 -2.61
C MET A 92 7.02 -11.76 -3.88
N SER A 93 7.62 -10.97 -4.78
CA SER A 93 8.27 -11.49 -6.00
C SER A 93 9.51 -12.33 -5.70
N SER A 94 10.08 -12.22 -4.51
CA SER A 94 11.29 -12.96 -4.10
C SER A 94 10.98 -14.22 -3.30
N THR A 95 9.70 -14.53 -3.05
CA THR A 95 9.26 -15.70 -2.25
C THR A 95 9.16 -16.97 -3.09
N ARG A 96 9.19 -18.13 -2.38
CA ARG A 96 9.06 -19.47 -2.98
C ARG A 96 7.90 -20.28 -2.41
N GLY A 97 7.31 -19.86 -1.27
CA GLY A 97 6.26 -20.62 -0.59
C GLY A 97 4.95 -20.68 -1.37
N ASP A 98 4.13 -21.68 -1.02
CA ASP A 98 2.77 -21.84 -1.56
C ASP A 98 1.85 -20.70 -1.11
N TRP A 99 2.12 -20.18 0.09
CA TRP A 99 1.43 -19.04 0.67
C TRP A 99 2.42 -17.95 1.07
N ILE A 100 2.01 -16.70 0.93
CA ILE A 100 2.78 -15.52 1.33
C ILE A 100 2.02 -14.80 2.45
N VAL A 101 2.67 -14.60 3.59
CA VAL A 101 2.19 -13.74 4.66
C VAL A 101 2.96 -12.42 4.59
N THR A 102 2.27 -11.28 4.59
CA THR A 102 2.93 -9.99 4.75
C THR A 102 2.70 -9.45 6.16
N MET A 103 3.74 -8.92 6.78
CA MET A 103 3.74 -8.38 8.14
C MET A 103 4.54 -7.09 8.21
N ASP A 104 4.22 -6.21 9.17
CA ASP A 104 5.02 -5.03 9.44
C ASP A 104 6.19 -5.33 10.40
N GLU A 105 7.23 -4.49 10.36
CA GLU A 105 8.44 -4.62 11.19
C GLU A 105 8.25 -4.27 12.67
N ASP A 106 7.10 -3.68 13.06
CA ASP A 106 6.88 -3.03 14.35
C ASP A 106 6.32 -3.94 15.46
N GLY A 107 6.07 -5.22 15.13
CA GLY A 107 5.56 -6.23 16.07
C GLY A 107 4.05 -6.14 16.36
N GLN A 108 3.29 -5.27 15.66
CA GLN A 108 1.83 -5.21 15.81
C GLN A 108 1.13 -6.47 15.28
N HIS A 109 1.78 -7.22 14.40
CA HIS A 109 1.27 -8.48 13.84
C HIS A 109 1.91 -9.67 14.56
N ARG A 110 1.09 -10.60 14.99
CA ARG A 110 1.55 -11.78 15.72
C ARG A 110 1.70 -12.97 14.77
N PRO A 111 2.91 -13.57 14.66
CA PRO A 111 3.11 -14.79 13.89
C PRO A 111 2.17 -15.95 14.31
N ALA A 112 1.81 -16.02 15.58
CA ALA A 112 0.89 -17.03 16.12
C ALA A 112 -0.55 -16.97 15.52
N ASP A 113 -0.91 -15.89 14.81
CA ASP A 113 -2.19 -15.80 14.10
C ASP A 113 -2.12 -16.34 12.66
N VAL A 114 -0.92 -16.68 12.12
CA VAL A 114 -0.76 -17.23 10.77
C VAL A 114 -1.55 -18.52 10.55
N PRO A 115 -1.58 -19.49 11.49
CA PRO A 115 -2.40 -20.70 11.36
C PRO A 115 -3.90 -20.37 11.20
N ARG A 116 -4.39 -19.31 11.85
CA ARG A 116 -5.79 -18.87 11.73
C ARG A 116 -6.10 -18.26 10.38
N LEU A 117 -5.14 -17.53 9.79
CA LEU A 117 -5.26 -17.03 8.41
C LEU A 117 -5.36 -18.19 7.42
N LEU A 118 -4.49 -19.21 7.53
CA LEU A 118 -4.52 -20.41 6.71
C LEU A 118 -5.83 -21.20 6.86
N ALA A 119 -6.30 -21.39 8.09
CA ALA A 119 -7.59 -22.05 8.35
C ALA A 119 -8.76 -21.26 7.75
N THR A 120 -8.70 -19.93 7.77
CA THR A 120 -9.70 -19.07 7.14
C THR A 120 -9.66 -19.18 5.62
N ALA A 121 -8.46 -19.18 5.01
CA ALA A 121 -8.28 -19.40 3.56
C ALA A 121 -8.89 -20.72 3.12
N ALA A 122 -8.63 -21.80 3.84
CA ALA A 122 -9.18 -23.13 3.55
C ALA A 122 -10.70 -23.17 3.69
N ARG A 123 -11.23 -22.62 4.79
CA ARG A 123 -12.69 -22.62 5.07
C ARG A 123 -13.47 -21.80 4.06
N GLU A 124 -13.00 -20.60 3.73
CA GLU A 124 -13.67 -19.65 2.83
C GLU A 124 -13.28 -19.88 1.37
N ARG A 125 -12.34 -20.79 1.09
CA ARG A 125 -11.74 -21.03 -0.25
C ARG A 125 -11.24 -19.71 -0.88
N ALA A 126 -10.56 -18.89 -0.06
CA ALA A 126 -10.11 -17.56 -0.44
C ALA A 126 -8.60 -17.55 -0.68
N ALA A 127 -8.17 -17.06 -1.84
CA ALA A 127 -6.77 -16.89 -2.18
C ALA A 127 -6.13 -15.66 -1.49
N LEU A 128 -6.94 -14.82 -0.82
CA LEU A 128 -6.50 -13.64 -0.08
C LEU A 128 -7.28 -13.54 1.23
N VAL A 129 -6.57 -13.45 2.35
CA VAL A 129 -7.17 -13.28 3.68
C VAL A 129 -6.51 -12.11 4.38
N TYR A 130 -7.31 -11.16 4.86
CA TYR A 130 -6.84 -10.02 5.66
C TYR A 130 -7.00 -10.30 7.15
N GLY A 131 -5.92 -10.14 7.91
CA GLY A 131 -5.95 -10.14 9.36
C GLY A 131 -6.52 -8.81 9.88
N ARG A 132 -7.54 -8.87 10.74
CA ARG A 132 -8.24 -7.69 11.27
C ARG A 132 -8.28 -7.71 12.79
N ALA A 133 -7.78 -6.63 13.41
CA ALA A 133 -7.90 -6.48 14.86
C ALA A 133 -9.36 -6.23 15.29
N PRO A 134 -9.84 -6.83 16.39
CA PRO A 134 -11.13 -6.52 16.96
C PRO A 134 -11.24 -5.02 17.30
N GLY A 135 -12.34 -4.37 16.90
CA GLY A 135 -12.56 -2.94 17.18
C GLY A 135 -12.20 -1.96 16.07
N GLY A 136 -11.75 -2.44 14.91
CA GLY A 136 -11.45 -1.61 13.72
C GLY A 136 -9.99 -1.17 13.65
N ALA A 137 -9.55 -0.85 12.43
CA ALA A 137 -8.16 -0.48 12.16
C ALA A 137 -7.69 0.71 13.01
N PRO A 138 -6.41 0.75 13.45
CA PRO A 138 -5.80 1.87 14.18
C PRO A 138 -5.94 3.22 13.47
N HIS A 139 -6.16 3.21 12.15
CA HIS A 139 -6.44 4.40 11.32
C HIS A 139 -7.85 5.01 11.54
N ALA A 140 -8.63 4.51 12.49
CA ALA A 140 -9.93 5.07 12.85
C ALA A 140 -9.84 6.49 13.46
N ARG A 141 -8.67 6.95 13.88
CA ARG A 141 -8.52 8.28 14.51
C ARG A 141 -8.76 9.45 13.56
N TRP A 142 -8.31 9.38 12.29
CA TRP A 142 -8.63 10.39 11.28
C TRP A 142 -10.10 10.35 10.86
N ARG A 143 -10.69 9.17 10.86
CA ARG A 143 -12.12 8.95 10.57
C ARG A 143 -13.02 9.63 11.61
N ASN A 144 -12.55 9.85 12.83
CA ASN A 144 -13.31 10.54 13.86
C ASN A 144 -13.18 12.07 13.81
N ALA A 145 -12.15 12.60 13.11
CA ALA A 145 -11.91 14.03 13.00
C ALA A 145 -12.58 14.71 11.78
N THR A 146 -13.08 13.94 10.81
CA THR A 146 -13.74 14.47 9.61
C THR A 146 -15.25 14.46 9.73
N SER A 147 -15.93 15.45 9.13
CA SER A 147 -17.39 15.54 9.13
C SER A 147 -18.06 14.29 8.53
N GLY A 148 -19.24 13.89 9.02
CA GLY A 148 -19.98 12.72 8.54
C GLY A 148 -20.20 12.69 7.03
N ALA A 149 -20.38 13.88 6.40
CA ALA A 149 -20.55 14.02 4.97
C ALA A 149 -19.30 13.61 4.18
N VAL A 150 -18.10 14.04 4.61
CA VAL A 150 -16.82 13.65 3.97
C VAL A 150 -16.59 12.14 4.08
N LYS A 151 -16.92 11.54 5.22
CA LYS A 151 -16.87 10.09 5.42
C LYS A 151 -17.81 9.34 4.49
N TRP A 152 -19.03 9.81 4.38
CA TRP A 152 -20.06 9.20 3.54
C TRP A 152 -19.66 9.28 2.05
N ILE A 153 -19.19 10.43 1.59
CA ILE A 153 -18.69 10.62 0.22
C ILE A 153 -17.50 9.72 -0.05
N ALA A 154 -16.50 9.72 0.84
CA ALA A 154 -15.30 8.90 0.67
C ALA A 154 -15.63 7.41 0.62
N SER A 155 -16.46 6.89 1.55
CA SER A 155 -16.73 5.46 1.66
C SER A 155 -17.74 4.94 0.64
N ARG A 156 -18.65 5.79 0.14
CA ARG A 156 -19.73 5.33 -0.74
C ARG A 156 -19.48 5.64 -2.22
N ILE A 157 -18.74 6.71 -2.51
CA ILE A 157 -18.58 7.26 -3.86
C ILE A 157 -17.16 7.10 -4.39
N LEU A 158 -16.14 7.42 -3.57
CA LEU A 158 -14.75 7.45 -4.02
C LEU A 158 -14.03 6.11 -3.87
N LEU A 159 -14.34 5.33 -2.83
CA LEU A 159 -13.59 4.14 -2.48
C LEU A 159 -14.41 2.86 -2.75
N PRO A 160 -13.82 1.79 -3.28
CA PRO A 160 -14.45 0.48 -3.32
C PRO A 160 -14.83 0.01 -1.91
N ARG A 161 -15.91 -0.77 -1.78
CA ARG A 161 -16.37 -1.30 -0.47
C ARG A 161 -15.31 -2.15 0.21
N GLU A 162 -14.45 -2.79 -0.56
CA GLU A 162 -13.39 -3.69 -0.12
C GLU A 162 -12.26 -2.96 0.64
N LEU A 163 -12.07 -1.64 0.44
CA LEU A 163 -11.03 -0.85 1.09
C LEU A 163 -11.16 -0.78 2.63
N SER A 164 -12.34 -1.09 3.17
CA SER A 164 -12.55 -1.12 4.64
C SER A 164 -11.85 -2.30 5.31
N TYR A 165 -11.38 -3.28 4.54
CA TYR A 165 -10.77 -4.53 5.03
C TYR A 165 -9.27 -4.60 4.84
N PHE A 166 -8.65 -3.66 4.13
CA PHE A 166 -7.23 -3.67 3.83
C PHE A 166 -6.39 -3.58 5.11
N SER A 167 -5.47 -4.50 5.23
CA SER A 167 -4.52 -4.61 6.33
C SER A 167 -3.15 -4.99 5.76
N SER A 168 -2.07 -4.53 6.38
CA SER A 168 -0.71 -4.98 6.04
C SER A 168 -0.45 -6.42 6.50
N PHE A 169 -1.24 -6.94 7.45
CA PHE A 169 -1.23 -8.34 7.82
C PHE A 169 -2.20 -9.12 6.93
N ARG A 170 -1.67 -9.82 5.95
CA ARG A 170 -2.45 -10.59 4.97
C ARG A 170 -1.76 -11.88 4.59
N LEU A 171 -2.58 -12.86 4.24
CA LEU A 171 -2.19 -14.12 3.62
C LEU A 171 -2.63 -14.10 2.16
N VAL A 172 -1.73 -14.38 1.25
CA VAL A 172 -1.97 -14.41 -0.21
C VAL A 172 -1.46 -15.73 -0.76
N GLU A 173 -2.18 -16.35 -1.68
CA GLU A 173 -1.68 -17.50 -2.44
C GLU A 173 -0.38 -17.12 -3.17
N GLY A 174 0.65 -17.98 -3.04
CA GLY A 174 2.01 -17.63 -3.45
C GLY A 174 2.13 -17.29 -4.93
N GLU A 175 1.46 -18.03 -5.79
CA GLU A 175 1.47 -17.79 -7.24
C GLU A 175 0.86 -16.42 -7.59
N LEU A 176 -0.29 -16.10 -7.00
CA LEU A 176 -0.95 -14.80 -7.20
C LEU A 176 -0.10 -13.65 -6.64
N GLY A 177 0.45 -13.83 -5.44
CA GLY A 177 1.30 -12.82 -4.83
C GLY A 177 2.54 -12.49 -5.65
N ARG A 178 3.24 -13.48 -6.15
CA ARG A 178 4.40 -13.32 -7.05
C ARG A 178 4.00 -12.66 -8.37
N SER A 179 2.88 -13.08 -8.96
CA SER A 179 2.36 -12.49 -10.19
C SER A 179 2.04 -11.01 -10.02
N VAL A 180 1.35 -10.64 -8.93
CA VAL A 180 1.07 -9.22 -8.63
C VAL A 180 2.36 -8.44 -8.43
N GLY A 181 3.36 -9.01 -7.75
CA GLY A 181 4.68 -8.40 -7.59
C GLY A 181 5.38 -8.10 -8.91
N ALA A 182 5.19 -8.97 -9.92
CA ALA A 182 5.79 -8.82 -11.24
C ALA A 182 5.04 -7.81 -12.14
N TYR A 183 3.71 -7.73 -12.04
CA TYR A 183 2.85 -6.95 -12.95
C TYR A 183 2.31 -5.65 -12.37
N ALA A 184 2.40 -5.43 -11.06
CA ALA A 184 1.90 -4.20 -10.44
C ALA A 184 2.54 -2.96 -11.07
N GLY A 185 1.72 -2.11 -11.68
CA GLY A 185 2.16 -0.87 -12.32
C GLY A 185 2.49 0.23 -11.32
N ASN A 186 3.25 1.23 -11.79
CA ASN A 186 3.58 2.43 -11.00
C ASN A 186 2.31 3.17 -10.56
N GLY A 187 2.20 3.39 -9.25
CA GLY A 187 1.09 4.13 -8.64
C GLY A 187 -0.09 3.27 -8.18
N SER A 188 -0.08 1.96 -8.44
CA SER A 188 -1.10 1.05 -7.89
C SER A 188 -0.82 0.79 -6.41
N TYR A 189 -1.86 0.92 -5.60
CA TYR A 189 -1.83 0.50 -4.21
C TYR A 189 -1.86 -1.04 -4.18
N LEU A 190 -1.01 -1.69 -3.36
CA LEU A 190 -0.87 -3.16 -3.36
C LEU A 190 -2.22 -3.86 -3.22
N ASP A 191 -3.06 -3.42 -2.27
CA ASP A 191 -4.35 -4.06 -2.02
C ASP A 191 -5.34 -3.88 -3.18
N VAL A 192 -5.24 -2.77 -3.91
CA VAL A 192 -6.00 -2.55 -5.15
C VAL A 192 -5.52 -3.50 -6.23
N ALA A 193 -4.20 -3.68 -6.39
CA ALA A 193 -3.64 -4.62 -7.37
C ALA A 193 -4.04 -6.07 -7.03
N LEU A 194 -4.02 -6.46 -5.76
CA LEU A 194 -4.52 -7.75 -5.30
C LEU A 194 -6.02 -7.94 -5.61
N SER A 195 -6.85 -6.91 -5.41
CA SER A 195 -8.29 -6.98 -5.69
C SER A 195 -8.64 -7.14 -7.18
N TRP A 196 -7.69 -6.89 -8.09
CA TRP A 196 -7.90 -7.11 -9.53
C TRP A 196 -7.71 -8.56 -9.96
N VAL A 197 -6.96 -9.34 -9.18
CA VAL A 197 -6.58 -10.72 -9.56
C VAL A 197 -7.23 -11.78 -8.69
N VAL A 198 -7.88 -11.38 -7.59
CA VAL A 198 -8.52 -12.28 -6.64
C VAL A 198 -10.03 -12.12 -6.71
N ASP A 199 -10.74 -13.19 -7.03
CA ASP A 199 -12.21 -13.21 -7.12
C ASP A 199 -12.89 -13.07 -5.75
N ALA A 200 -12.30 -13.66 -4.71
CA ALA A 200 -12.83 -13.62 -3.34
C ALA A 200 -11.73 -13.35 -2.31
N SER A 201 -11.96 -12.38 -1.47
CA SER A 201 -11.13 -12.12 -0.30
C SER A 201 -11.92 -12.37 0.99
N ALA A 202 -11.25 -12.94 1.99
CA ALA A 202 -11.81 -13.17 3.32
C ALA A 202 -11.14 -12.28 4.38
N THR A 203 -11.77 -12.20 5.55
CA THR A 203 -11.20 -11.52 6.73
C THR A 203 -11.12 -12.48 7.89
N CYS A 204 -10.03 -12.41 8.65
CA CYS A 204 -9.81 -13.19 9.86
C CYS A 204 -9.57 -12.23 11.03
N GLU A 205 -10.27 -12.44 12.14
CA GLU A 205 -9.96 -11.70 13.37
C GLU A 205 -8.63 -12.19 13.94
N VAL A 206 -7.73 -11.25 14.18
CA VAL A 206 -6.39 -11.49 14.71
C VAL A 206 -6.18 -10.71 16.00
N THR A 207 -5.34 -11.23 16.88
CA THR A 207 -5.03 -10.57 18.14
C THR A 207 -4.00 -9.48 17.90
N PRO A 208 -4.24 -8.21 18.30
CA PRO A 208 -3.23 -7.17 18.18
C PRO A 208 -1.95 -7.57 18.92
N GLY A 209 -0.81 -7.49 18.23
CA GLY A 209 0.49 -7.66 18.83
C GLY A 209 0.85 -6.47 19.75
N ARG A 210 1.95 -6.60 20.46
CA ARG A 210 2.49 -5.52 21.28
C ARG A 210 3.23 -4.55 20.37
N GLU A 211 2.74 -3.32 20.26
CA GLU A 211 3.46 -2.26 19.54
C GLU A 211 4.82 -2.04 20.21
N LEU A 212 5.89 -2.42 19.53
CA LEU A 212 7.27 -2.27 20.02
C LEU A 212 7.81 -0.85 19.76
N ARG A 213 7.12 -0.08 18.91
CA ARG A 213 7.54 1.25 18.49
C ARG A 213 6.69 2.34 19.16
N THR A 214 7.32 3.21 19.92
CA THR A 214 6.66 4.26 20.73
C THR A 214 6.32 5.56 20.00
N ARG A 215 6.68 5.76 18.73
CA ARG A 215 6.43 7.00 17.99
C ARG A 215 5.83 6.75 16.60
N SER A 216 4.57 7.16 16.44
CA SER A 216 3.93 7.30 15.14
C SER A 216 4.49 8.52 14.39
N GLY A 217 5.23 8.30 13.30
CA GLY A 217 5.89 9.34 12.50
C GLY A 217 5.03 9.97 11.40
N TYR A 218 3.71 9.83 11.43
CA TYR A 218 2.84 10.32 10.36
C TYR A 218 2.46 11.80 10.52
N SER A 219 2.88 12.64 9.57
CA SER A 219 2.44 14.03 9.47
C SER A 219 1.08 14.11 8.71
N TRP A 220 0.30 15.19 8.94
CA TRP A 220 -0.95 15.47 8.22
C TRP A 220 -0.77 15.49 6.70
N ARG A 221 0.36 16.03 6.22
CA ARG A 221 0.71 16.08 4.79
C ARG A 221 0.93 14.68 4.20
N SER A 222 1.54 13.78 4.97
CA SER A 222 1.73 12.38 4.59
C SER A 222 0.39 11.65 4.48
N LEU A 223 -0.52 11.83 5.45
CA LEU A 223 -1.86 11.23 5.43
C LEU A 223 -2.70 11.70 4.24
N LEU A 224 -2.68 13.01 3.92
CA LEU A 224 -3.37 13.55 2.76
C LEU A 224 -2.79 12.97 1.46
N GLY A 225 -1.47 12.89 1.35
CA GLY A 225 -0.79 12.27 0.20
C GLY A 225 -1.13 10.78 0.03
N HIS A 226 -1.28 10.03 1.12
CA HIS A 226 -1.74 8.64 1.07
C HIS A 226 -3.20 8.55 0.62
N PHE A 227 -4.08 9.41 1.14
CA PHE A 227 -5.49 9.46 0.74
C PHE A 227 -5.65 9.78 -0.76
N VAL A 228 -4.95 10.79 -1.26
CA VAL A 228 -4.99 11.16 -2.68
C VAL A 228 -4.50 10.00 -3.56
N ARG A 229 -3.38 9.37 -3.22
CA ARG A 229 -2.88 8.19 -3.94
C ARG A 229 -3.87 7.03 -3.93
N LEU A 230 -4.52 6.77 -2.81
CA LEU A 230 -5.54 5.74 -2.68
C LEU A 230 -6.74 6.01 -3.60
N VAL A 231 -7.24 7.25 -3.61
CA VAL A 231 -8.35 7.68 -4.47
C VAL A 231 -7.98 7.55 -5.95
N LEU A 232 -6.77 7.97 -6.33
CA LEU A 232 -6.28 7.89 -7.71
C LEU A 232 -6.05 6.44 -8.16
N SER A 233 -5.61 5.55 -7.27
CA SER A 233 -5.44 4.13 -7.57
C SER A 233 -6.75 3.34 -7.58
N ALA A 234 -7.84 3.87 -7.01
CA ALA A 234 -9.16 3.24 -7.00
C ALA A 234 -9.86 3.21 -8.38
N GLY A 235 -9.14 3.58 -9.46
CA GLY A 235 -9.61 3.52 -10.85
C GLY A 235 -10.21 4.83 -11.36
N THR A 236 -11.11 4.74 -12.36
CA THR A 236 -11.68 5.90 -13.06
C THR A 236 -12.87 6.58 -12.34
N ARG A 237 -13.24 6.11 -11.14
CA ARG A 237 -14.38 6.68 -10.38
C ARG A 237 -14.26 8.19 -10.13
N PRO A 238 -13.12 8.75 -9.72
CA PRO A 238 -12.96 10.19 -9.54
C PRO A 238 -13.21 10.98 -10.83
N LEU A 239 -12.76 10.46 -11.98
CA LEU A 239 -13.01 11.08 -13.29
C LEU A 239 -14.50 11.09 -13.65
N ARG A 240 -15.24 10.00 -13.37
CA ARG A 240 -16.69 9.93 -13.60
C ARG A 240 -17.45 10.95 -12.75
N ILE A 241 -17.01 11.18 -11.52
CA ILE A 241 -17.61 12.19 -10.64
C ILE A 241 -17.41 13.59 -11.22
N VAL A 242 -16.18 13.89 -11.67
CA VAL A 242 -15.88 15.17 -12.33
C VAL A 242 -16.74 15.36 -13.56
N SER A 243 -16.88 14.33 -14.40
CA SER A 243 -17.74 14.37 -15.60
C SER A 243 -19.22 14.58 -15.23
N ALA A 244 -19.71 13.95 -14.17
CA ALA A 244 -21.08 14.13 -13.69
C ALA A 244 -21.33 15.55 -13.16
N ILE A 245 -20.37 16.13 -12.42
CA ILE A 245 -20.42 17.52 -11.96
C ILE A 245 -20.41 18.48 -13.16
N GLY A 246 -19.55 18.24 -14.15
CA GLY A 246 -19.48 19.03 -15.38
C GLY A 246 -20.79 19.00 -16.16
N LEU A 247 -21.39 17.82 -16.34
CA LEU A 247 -22.68 17.65 -17.00
C LEU A 247 -23.80 18.35 -16.22
N GLY A 248 -23.85 18.20 -14.90
CA GLY A 248 -24.82 18.89 -14.03
C GLY A 248 -24.68 20.41 -14.11
N SER A 249 -23.46 20.93 -14.13
CA SER A 249 -23.18 22.37 -14.31
C SER A 249 -23.64 22.88 -15.70
N ALA A 250 -23.42 22.10 -16.75
CA ALA A 250 -23.87 22.45 -18.10
C ALA A 250 -25.41 22.50 -18.19
N ILE A 251 -26.12 21.53 -17.63
CA ILE A 251 -27.59 21.51 -17.56
C ILE A 251 -28.09 22.72 -16.76
N ALA A 252 -27.49 23.02 -15.61
CA ALA A 252 -27.86 24.19 -14.80
C ALA A 252 -27.63 25.51 -15.56
N ALA A 253 -26.53 25.62 -16.30
CA ALA A 253 -26.23 26.80 -17.13
C ALA A 253 -27.29 27.00 -18.25
N VAL A 254 -27.65 25.92 -18.96
CA VAL A 254 -28.70 25.96 -19.98
C VAL A 254 -30.04 26.38 -19.36
N ALA A 255 -30.44 25.84 -18.23
CA ALA A 255 -31.65 26.20 -17.51
C ALA A 255 -31.64 27.69 -17.08
N ALA A 256 -30.52 28.16 -16.54
CA ALA A 256 -30.36 29.57 -16.15
C ALA A 256 -30.43 30.52 -17.33
N ILE A 257 -29.80 30.19 -18.47
CA ILE A 257 -29.90 30.99 -19.71
C ILE A 257 -31.34 31.04 -20.21
N SER A 258 -32.00 29.86 -20.25
CA SER A 258 -33.40 29.77 -20.69
C SER A 258 -34.33 30.60 -19.80
N TYR A 259 -34.11 30.57 -18.48
CA TYR A 259 -34.86 31.40 -17.53
C TYR A 259 -34.64 32.90 -17.75
N VAL A 260 -33.40 33.33 -17.93
CA VAL A 260 -33.08 34.76 -18.20
C VAL A 260 -33.71 35.23 -19.50
N VAL A 261 -33.65 34.43 -20.57
CA VAL A 261 -34.29 34.73 -21.85
C VAL A 261 -35.82 34.85 -21.69
N TYR A 262 -36.45 33.91 -20.99
CA TYR A 262 -37.87 33.94 -20.69
C TYR A 262 -38.28 35.22 -19.94
N GLN A 263 -37.58 35.59 -18.87
CA GLN A 263 -37.82 36.78 -18.07
C GLN A 263 -37.71 38.08 -18.93
N ARG A 264 -36.72 38.12 -19.83
CA ARG A 264 -36.54 39.27 -20.72
C ARG A 264 -37.67 39.39 -21.72
N VAL A 265 -38.11 38.32 -22.32
CA VAL A 265 -39.17 38.30 -23.35
C VAL A 265 -40.55 38.52 -22.73
N ALA A 266 -40.84 37.87 -21.61
CA ALA A 266 -42.18 37.90 -21.00
C ALA A 266 -42.40 39.12 -20.08
N HIS A 267 -41.38 39.67 -19.42
CA HIS A 267 -41.52 40.67 -18.36
C HIS A 267 -40.70 41.94 -18.59
N GLY A 268 -39.93 42.06 -19.67
CA GLY A 268 -39.16 43.26 -20.02
C GLY A 268 -38.10 43.67 -18.98
N VAL A 269 -37.65 42.79 -18.13
CA VAL A 269 -36.73 43.05 -17.01
C VAL A 269 -35.38 43.55 -17.53
N PRO A 270 -34.86 44.73 -17.06
CA PRO A 270 -33.51 45.17 -17.45
C PRO A 270 -32.45 44.21 -16.92
N ALA A 271 -31.44 43.90 -17.72
CA ALA A 271 -30.34 43.00 -17.35
C ALA A 271 -29.35 43.71 -16.39
N ALA A 272 -29.76 43.91 -15.14
CA ALA A 272 -28.83 44.26 -14.05
C ALA A 272 -28.23 42.96 -13.53
N GLY A 273 -27.03 42.58 -13.98
CA GLY A 273 -26.51 41.24 -13.65
C GLY A 273 -24.99 41.11 -13.68
N TRP A 274 -24.22 42.20 -13.62
CA TRP A 274 -22.74 42.13 -13.62
C TRP A 274 -22.19 41.25 -12.53
N THR A 275 -22.67 41.36 -11.30
CA THR A 275 -22.22 40.57 -10.14
C THR A 275 -22.56 39.09 -10.32
N SER A 276 -23.76 38.79 -10.83
CA SER A 276 -24.20 37.42 -11.11
C SER A 276 -23.36 36.77 -12.23
N LEU A 277 -23.08 37.55 -13.30
CA LEU A 277 -22.23 37.09 -14.40
C LEU A 277 -20.80 36.76 -13.90
N LEU A 278 -20.21 37.64 -13.10
CA LEU A 278 -18.90 37.45 -12.51
C LEU A 278 -18.88 36.21 -11.61
N ALA A 279 -19.88 36.05 -10.73
CA ALA A 279 -19.96 34.89 -9.82
C ALA A 279 -20.08 33.57 -10.59
N VAL A 280 -20.94 33.49 -11.61
CA VAL A 280 -21.08 32.30 -12.44
C VAL A 280 -19.80 31.99 -13.22
N THR A 281 -19.16 33.03 -13.80
CA THR A 281 -17.90 32.86 -14.55
C THR A 281 -16.78 32.31 -13.64
N LEU A 282 -16.64 32.87 -12.42
CA LEU A 282 -15.65 32.39 -11.45
C LEU A 282 -15.96 30.97 -10.98
N LEU A 283 -17.24 30.64 -10.76
CA LEU A 283 -17.64 29.27 -10.35
C LEU A 283 -17.32 28.26 -11.46
N VAL A 284 -17.74 28.54 -12.69
CA VAL A 284 -17.50 27.67 -13.85
C VAL A 284 -15.99 27.56 -14.10
N GLY A 285 -15.25 28.66 -14.06
CA GLY A 285 -13.80 28.68 -14.18
C GLY A 285 -13.10 27.83 -13.10
N GLY A 286 -13.55 27.97 -11.85
CA GLY A 286 -13.02 27.17 -10.72
C GLY A 286 -13.27 25.67 -10.90
N ILE A 287 -14.50 25.28 -11.29
CA ILE A 287 -14.84 23.88 -11.57
C ILE A 287 -14.00 23.34 -12.73
N THR A 288 -13.81 24.13 -13.78
CA THR A 288 -13.00 23.74 -14.95
C THR A 288 -11.53 23.54 -14.55
N MET A 289 -10.94 24.44 -13.79
CA MET A 289 -9.56 24.33 -13.31
C MET A 289 -9.38 23.10 -12.40
N LEU A 290 -10.32 22.84 -11.49
CA LEU A 290 -10.31 21.64 -10.65
C LEU A 290 -10.39 20.37 -11.50
N SER A 291 -11.26 20.34 -12.50
CA SER A 291 -11.42 19.20 -13.42
C SER A 291 -10.15 18.93 -14.21
N LEU A 292 -9.52 19.97 -14.75
CA LEU A 292 -8.24 19.88 -15.46
C LEU A 292 -7.12 19.41 -14.54
N GLY A 293 -7.10 19.85 -13.28
CA GLY A 293 -6.14 19.39 -12.27
C GLY A 293 -6.25 17.88 -12.02
N ILE A 294 -7.46 17.35 -11.89
CA ILE A 294 -7.69 15.92 -11.72
C ILE A 294 -7.27 15.14 -12.97
N VAL A 295 -7.62 15.62 -14.17
CA VAL A 295 -7.20 15.00 -15.44
C VAL A 295 -5.67 14.98 -15.56
N ALA A 296 -5.00 16.09 -15.21
CA ALA A 296 -3.54 16.19 -15.24
C ALA A 296 -2.88 15.17 -14.29
N GLU A 297 -3.45 14.92 -13.11
CA GLU A 297 -2.94 13.90 -12.17
C GLU A 297 -3.04 12.49 -12.74
N PHE A 298 -4.18 12.14 -13.36
CA PHE A 298 -4.34 10.86 -14.06
C PHE A 298 -3.38 10.74 -15.26
N LEU A 299 -3.23 11.80 -16.04
CA LEU A 299 -2.27 11.83 -17.15
C LEU A 299 -0.84 11.62 -16.63
N GLY A 300 -0.49 12.21 -15.48
CA GLY A 300 0.79 11.99 -14.82
C GLY A 300 1.02 10.52 -14.44
N ILE A 301 -0.02 9.78 -14.02
CA ILE A 301 0.08 8.34 -13.77
C ILE A 301 0.32 7.59 -15.08
N VAL A 302 -0.46 7.87 -16.14
CA VAL A 302 -0.31 7.25 -17.45
C VAL A 302 1.09 7.46 -18.02
N VAL A 303 1.61 8.69 -17.97
CA VAL A 303 2.97 9.03 -18.43
C VAL A 303 4.01 8.24 -17.64
N ARG A 304 3.93 8.18 -16.30
CA ARG A 304 4.86 7.41 -15.48
C ARG A 304 4.85 5.91 -15.82
N THR A 305 3.68 5.36 -16.12
CA THR A 305 3.52 3.96 -16.54
C THR A 305 4.10 3.73 -17.94
N SER A 306 3.84 4.64 -18.86
CA SER A 306 4.31 4.57 -20.27
C SER A 306 5.84 4.71 -20.39
N ILE A 307 6.47 5.52 -19.52
CA ILE A 307 7.93 5.66 -19.47
C ILE A 307 8.60 4.39 -18.91
N GLY A 308 7.84 3.44 -18.34
CA GLY A 308 8.38 2.18 -17.81
C GLY A 308 9.26 2.37 -16.57
N ARG A 309 9.02 3.43 -15.77
CA ARG A 309 9.76 3.62 -14.52
C ARG A 309 9.58 2.40 -13.63
N PRO A 310 10.67 1.74 -13.15
CA PRO A 310 10.53 0.56 -12.32
C PRO A 310 9.85 0.92 -10.99
N LEU A 311 8.93 0.06 -10.54
CA LEU A 311 8.22 0.20 -9.27
C LEU A 311 9.19 0.09 -8.10
N TYR A 312 10.13 -0.83 -8.20
CA TYR A 312 11.27 -1.03 -7.30
C TYR A 312 12.46 -1.57 -8.12
N LEU A 313 13.64 -1.58 -7.51
CA LEU A 313 14.81 -2.19 -8.08
C LEU A 313 15.59 -2.90 -6.96
N VAL A 314 15.71 -4.22 -7.10
CA VAL A 314 16.50 -5.06 -6.20
C VAL A 314 17.96 -4.98 -6.61
N ARG A 315 18.86 -4.91 -5.65
CA ARG A 315 20.32 -4.92 -5.82
C ARG A 315 20.95 -5.97 -4.90
N SER A 316 22.19 -6.31 -5.14
CA SER A 316 23.03 -7.06 -4.20
C SER A 316 23.23 -6.26 -2.90
N ASP A 317 23.68 -6.94 -1.84
CA ASP A 317 24.03 -6.25 -0.60
C ASP A 317 24.94 -5.05 -0.87
N PRO A 318 24.60 -3.85 -0.36
CA PRO A 318 25.42 -2.66 -0.54
C PRO A 318 26.89 -2.82 -0.10
N ARG A 319 27.17 -3.71 0.87
CA ARG A 319 28.56 -4.02 1.30
C ARG A 319 29.37 -4.74 0.24
N ASP A 320 28.73 -5.58 -0.58
CA ASP A 320 29.38 -6.36 -1.62
C ASP A 320 29.38 -5.65 -2.97
N GLY A 321 28.75 -4.47 -3.03
CA GLY A 321 28.64 -3.68 -4.24
C GLY A 321 29.97 -3.11 -4.73
N ALA A 322 30.04 -2.81 -6.03
CA ALA A 322 31.25 -2.22 -6.64
C ALA A 322 31.68 -0.92 -5.95
N LEU A 323 30.73 -0.10 -5.52
CA LEU A 323 31.01 1.15 -4.79
C LEU A 323 31.70 0.89 -3.44
N ALA A 324 31.21 -0.09 -2.65
CA ALA A 324 31.82 -0.43 -1.38
C ALA A 324 33.27 -0.93 -1.55
N ARG A 325 33.50 -1.74 -2.58
CA ARG A 325 34.86 -2.20 -2.92
C ARG A 325 35.78 -1.04 -3.34
N LEU A 326 35.27 -0.05 -4.06
CA LEU A 326 36.03 1.16 -4.41
C LEU A 326 36.38 2.00 -3.19
N VAL A 327 35.40 2.26 -2.32
CA VAL A 327 35.60 3.03 -1.08
C VAL A 327 36.61 2.30 -0.18
N GLY A 328 36.44 0.99 0.03
CA GLY A 328 37.38 0.20 0.85
C GLY A 328 38.80 0.16 0.28
N ARG A 329 39.00 0.29 -1.02
CA ARG A 329 40.33 0.43 -1.64
C ARG A 329 40.88 1.83 -1.50
N ALA A 330 40.06 2.88 -1.61
CA ALA A 330 40.47 4.27 -1.45
C ALA A 330 40.93 4.56 0.00
N THR A 331 40.24 4.01 0.98
CA THR A 331 40.59 4.15 2.42
C THR A 331 41.81 3.32 2.84
N ARG A 332 42.18 2.27 2.06
CA ARG A 332 43.37 1.42 2.32
C ARG A 332 44.62 1.88 1.60
N ARG A 333 44.60 2.94 0.77
CA ARG A 333 45.83 3.55 0.26
C ARG A 333 46.46 4.35 1.41
N PRO A 334 47.56 3.91 2.03
CA PRO A 334 48.33 4.77 2.87
C PRO A 334 48.89 5.89 1.99
N ASP A 335 49.00 7.08 2.54
CA ASP A 335 49.72 8.21 1.95
C ASP A 335 51.13 7.70 1.51
N ALA A 336 51.22 7.30 0.25
CA ALA A 336 52.52 7.05 -0.37
C ALA A 336 53.00 8.38 -0.95
N GLY A 337 53.75 9.10 -0.16
CA GLY A 337 54.58 10.17 -0.66
C GLY A 337 54.33 11.54 -0.07
N ARG A 338 54.92 11.83 1.07
CA ARG A 338 55.59 13.08 1.37
C ARG A 338 56.96 12.82 1.99
#